data_518099fe18bd7cb1c1dc1c5d975e296f
#
_entry.id   518099fe18bd7cb1c1dc1c5d975e296f
#
_cell.length_a   1.000
_cell.length_b   1.000
_cell.length_c   1.000
_cell.angle_alpha   90.00
_cell.angle_beta   90.00
_cell.angle_gamma   90.00
#
_symmetry.space_group_name_H-M   'P 1'
#
loop_
_entity.id
_entity.type
_entity.pdbx_description
1 polymer ?
#
loop_
_entity_poly.entity_id
_entity_poly.type
_entity_poly.pdbx_seq_one_letter_code
_entity_poly.pdbx_strand_id
1 'polypeptide(L)'
;MPFLDEVEIQLIAGAGGPGCISFAREKHMPRGGPDGGNGGDGGDVVVVARTSRNTFAELKGKRLFRAGRGGPGEANNRAGRAGRDVLLELPPGTIVRDAARGHVLLELLEADQPVTLLRGGRGGRGNHSFKGPDRQTPRIREPGAPGEERRVRLELRILADVGLVGLPNAGKSTLLAALSAARPRIGAYPFTTLEPRIGVVERAYERLTLADLPGLIEGASGGRGLGHRFLRHVERTRLLVHLVDASAGDAEALAAAWSTVRAELEAYGGHIAARPELLVLSKIDLRADPPPLREVARLTGRAPIALSALTGAGVEALVDRLFDQLRPAAAAGAGRPDGKRLPD
;
A
#
# COMPACT_ATOMS: atom_id res chain seq x y z
N MET A 1 -15.30 4.50 -10.54
CA MET A 1 -14.20 5.45 -10.81
C MET A 1 -13.11 4.71 -11.56
N PRO A 2 -12.39 5.31 -12.52
CA PRO A 2 -11.29 4.62 -13.18
C PRO A 2 -10.21 4.28 -12.15
N PHE A 3 -9.71 3.07 -12.20
CA PHE A 3 -8.58 2.62 -11.40
C PHE A 3 -7.33 3.33 -11.94
N LEU A 4 -6.62 4.07 -11.11
CA LEU A 4 -5.43 4.80 -11.51
C LEU A 4 -4.23 4.12 -10.84
N ASP A 5 -3.50 3.33 -11.62
CA ASP A 5 -2.38 2.49 -11.13
C ASP A 5 -1.04 3.17 -11.29
N GLU A 6 -1.01 4.23 -12.08
CA GLU A 6 0.18 5.01 -12.36
C GLU A 6 -0.15 6.50 -12.38
N VAL A 7 0.64 7.31 -11.71
CA VAL A 7 0.51 8.76 -11.71
C VAL A 7 1.87 9.43 -11.58
N GLU A 8 2.12 10.46 -12.39
CA GLU A 8 3.27 11.33 -12.22
C GLU A 8 2.89 12.57 -11.40
N ILE A 9 3.70 12.85 -10.39
CA ILE A 9 3.54 14.01 -9.51
C ILE A 9 4.88 14.73 -9.31
N GLN A 10 4.80 16.01 -9.06
CA GLN A 10 5.93 16.84 -8.68
C GLN A 10 5.91 17.08 -7.18
N LEU A 11 7.01 16.80 -6.54
CA LEU A 11 7.22 16.98 -5.11
C LEU A 11 8.24 18.07 -4.88
N ILE A 12 7.93 19.02 -4.02
CA ILE A 12 8.80 20.14 -3.67
C ILE A 12 8.84 20.28 -2.15
N ALA A 13 10.00 20.03 -1.56
CA ALA A 13 10.23 20.31 -0.16
C ALA A 13 10.36 21.83 0.07
N GLY A 14 10.10 22.27 1.30
CA GLY A 14 10.14 23.68 1.66
C GLY A 14 11.55 24.27 1.57
N ALA A 15 11.69 25.47 1.08
CA ALA A 15 12.95 26.20 1.23
C ALA A 15 13.10 26.72 2.66
N GLY A 16 14.30 26.79 3.18
CA GLY A 16 14.60 27.44 4.44
C GLY A 16 14.35 28.94 4.38
N GLY A 17 13.99 29.51 5.52
CA GLY A 17 13.85 30.95 5.68
C GLY A 17 15.21 31.67 5.73
N PRO A 18 15.30 32.94 5.34
CA PRO A 18 16.55 33.71 5.48
C PRO A 18 16.82 34.06 6.95
N GLY A 19 18.07 34.17 7.32
CA GLY A 19 18.47 34.74 8.60
C GLY A 19 18.12 36.22 8.69
N CYS A 20 18.16 36.79 9.88
CA CYS A 20 17.88 38.17 10.15
C CYS A 20 19.19 38.99 10.36
N ILE A 21 19.20 40.26 9.95
CA ILE A 21 20.20 41.23 10.38
C ILE A 21 19.48 42.17 11.32
N SER A 22 19.82 42.12 12.61
CA SER A 22 19.26 42.98 13.63
C SER A 22 20.33 43.28 14.68
N PHE A 23 20.14 44.41 15.37
CA PHE A 23 21.04 44.87 16.46
C PHE A 23 20.18 45.28 17.65
N ALA A 24 20.51 44.79 18.82
CA ALA A 24 19.80 45.07 20.03
C ALA A 24 19.74 46.61 20.26
N ARG A 25 18.56 47.10 20.66
CA ARG A 25 18.33 48.49 21.02
C ARG A 25 17.60 48.55 22.34
N GLU A 26 18.32 48.97 23.38
CA GLU A 26 17.75 49.14 24.72
C GLU A 26 17.88 50.58 25.17
N LYS A 27 17.09 51.01 26.16
CA LYS A 27 16.97 52.39 26.62
C LYS A 27 18.31 53.01 26.99
N HIS A 28 19.28 52.22 27.43
CA HIS A 28 20.61 52.69 27.84
C HIS A 28 21.75 52.13 26.99
N MET A 29 21.43 51.42 25.90
CA MET A 29 22.41 50.79 25.01
C MET A 29 22.09 51.04 23.54
N PRO A 30 22.29 52.27 23.02
CA PRO A 30 21.93 52.64 21.66
C PRO A 30 22.73 51.91 20.57
N ARG A 31 23.89 51.31 20.93
CA ARG A 31 24.76 50.51 20.04
C ARG A 31 24.89 49.10 20.58
N GLY A 32 23.76 48.35 20.63
CA GLY A 32 23.75 46.99 21.06
C GLY A 32 24.41 46.02 20.04
N GLY A 33 24.74 44.84 20.50
CA GLY A 33 25.35 43.80 19.67
C GLY A 33 24.39 43.22 18.62
N PRO A 34 24.87 42.36 17.71
CA PRO A 34 24.04 41.67 16.74
C PRO A 34 23.09 40.70 17.47
N ASP A 35 21.82 40.75 17.13
CA ASP A 35 20.75 39.94 17.74
C ASP A 35 19.80 39.33 16.72
N GLY A 36 20.17 39.32 15.44
CA GLY A 36 19.35 38.68 14.39
C GLY A 36 19.41 37.18 14.47
N GLY A 37 18.23 36.55 14.59
CA GLY A 37 18.06 35.12 14.67
C GLY A 37 18.19 34.42 13.33
N ASN A 38 18.30 33.09 13.38
CA ASN A 38 18.37 32.24 12.19
C ASN A 38 16.96 32.08 11.55
N GLY A 39 16.92 31.87 10.24
CA GLY A 39 15.70 31.42 9.56
C GLY A 39 15.27 30.02 10.02
N GLY A 40 13.99 29.73 9.88
CA GLY A 40 13.46 28.38 10.12
C GLY A 40 13.77 27.44 8.96
N ASP A 41 13.87 26.16 9.25
CA ASP A 41 14.02 25.13 8.23
C ASP A 41 12.75 25.00 7.39
N GLY A 42 12.87 24.59 6.14
CA GLY A 42 11.74 24.22 5.27
C GLY A 42 11.15 22.87 5.70
N GLY A 43 9.87 22.67 5.40
CA GLY A 43 9.19 21.41 5.67
C GLY A 43 9.62 20.30 4.71
N ASP A 44 9.56 19.07 5.17
CA ASP A 44 9.87 17.86 4.43
C ASP A 44 8.68 17.38 3.60
N VAL A 45 8.93 16.52 2.61
CA VAL A 45 7.92 15.69 1.95
C VAL A 45 8.01 14.30 2.52
N VAL A 46 6.97 13.92 3.26
CA VAL A 46 6.85 12.63 3.94
C VAL A 46 5.81 11.79 3.22
N VAL A 47 6.11 10.54 2.96
CA VAL A 47 5.19 9.56 2.38
C VAL A 47 4.86 8.48 3.42
N VAL A 48 3.62 8.00 3.41
CA VAL A 48 3.18 6.94 4.32
C VAL A 48 2.19 6.03 3.60
N ALA A 49 2.33 4.71 3.78
CA ALA A 49 1.34 3.77 3.31
C ALA A 49 0.14 3.73 4.27
N ARG A 50 -1.08 3.83 3.72
CA ARG A 50 -2.32 3.70 4.48
C ARG A 50 -3.20 2.60 3.90
N THR A 51 -3.59 1.64 4.73
CA THR A 51 -4.49 0.53 4.32
C THR A 51 -5.88 1.01 3.92
N SER A 52 -6.29 2.22 4.36
CA SER A 52 -7.53 2.86 3.92
C SER A 52 -7.48 3.38 2.46
N ARG A 53 -6.29 3.39 1.84
CA ARG A 53 -6.06 3.83 0.47
C ARG A 53 -5.83 2.62 -0.42
N ASN A 54 -6.59 2.47 -1.49
CA ASN A 54 -6.48 1.34 -2.42
C ASN A 54 -6.15 1.76 -3.86
N THR A 55 -6.18 3.05 -4.16
CA THR A 55 -5.92 3.59 -5.49
C THR A 55 -5.34 5.00 -5.41
N PHE A 56 -4.75 5.49 -6.52
CA PHE A 56 -4.33 6.88 -6.65
C PHE A 56 -5.48 7.83 -7.08
N ALA A 57 -6.74 7.39 -6.99
CA ALA A 57 -7.88 8.21 -7.45
C ALA A 57 -7.95 9.60 -6.81
N GLU A 58 -7.51 9.73 -5.56
CA GLU A 58 -7.47 11.02 -4.85
C GLU A 58 -6.35 11.96 -5.33
N LEU A 59 -5.34 11.40 -6.00
CA LEU A 59 -4.27 12.19 -6.64
C LEU A 59 -4.70 12.69 -8.03
N LYS A 60 -5.89 12.27 -8.52
CA LYS A 60 -6.42 12.68 -9.81
C LYS A 60 -6.67 14.19 -9.81
N GLY A 61 -5.89 14.91 -10.62
CA GLY A 61 -5.98 16.37 -10.74
C GLY A 61 -5.01 17.15 -9.86
N LYS A 62 -4.42 16.55 -8.82
CA LYS A 62 -3.40 17.18 -7.98
C LYS A 62 -2.03 16.62 -8.32
N ARG A 63 -1.29 17.31 -9.18
CA ARG A 63 0.03 16.88 -9.65
C ARG A 63 1.21 17.54 -8.93
N LEU A 64 0.95 18.49 -8.06
CA LEU A 64 1.98 19.24 -7.33
C LEU A 64 1.73 19.16 -5.83
N PHE A 65 2.72 18.70 -5.09
CA PHE A 65 2.74 18.67 -3.63
C PHE A 65 3.94 19.48 -3.17
N ARG A 66 3.68 20.50 -2.35
CA ARG A 66 4.69 21.41 -1.85
C ARG A 66 4.62 21.51 -0.34
N ALA A 67 5.74 21.31 0.33
CA ALA A 67 5.88 21.55 1.76
C ALA A 67 6.04 23.05 2.07
N GLY A 68 5.82 23.40 3.32
CA GLY A 68 5.89 24.78 3.79
C GLY A 68 7.31 25.34 3.73
N ARG A 69 7.44 26.62 3.45
CA ARG A 69 8.73 27.34 3.56
C ARG A 69 9.00 27.67 5.02
N GLY A 70 10.27 27.68 5.40
CA GLY A 70 10.72 28.22 6.67
C GLY A 70 10.50 29.74 6.75
N GLY A 71 10.13 30.21 7.93
CA GLY A 71 9.97 31.64 8.21
C GLY A 71 11.32 32.35 8.29
N PRO A 72 11.39 33.68 8.04
CA PRO A 72 12.58 34.45 8.25
C PRO A 72 12.94 34.50 9.75
N GLY A 73 14.21 34.62 10.06
CA GLY A 73 14.65 34.94 11.40
C GLY A 73 14.19 36.34 11.81
N GLU A 74 14.09 36.57 13.10
CA GLU A 74 13.59 37.82 13.69
C GLU A 74 14.67 38.45 14.60
N ALA A 75 14.40 39.67 15.06
CA ALA A 75 15.22 40.33 16.08
C ALA A 75 15.17 39.58 17.42
N ASN A 76 16.04 39.96 18.36
CA ASN A 76 16.13 39.33 19.71
C ASN A 76 16.43 37.83 19.68
N ASN A 77 17.30 37.41 18.75
CA ASN A 77 17.75 36.02 18.56
C ASN A 77 16.62 35.02 18.29
N ARG A 78 15.43 35.49 17.83
CA ARG A 78 14.32 34.62 17.54
C ARG A 78 14.54 33.93 16.21
N ALA A 79 14.52 32.60 16.26
CA ALA A 79 14.55 31.79 15.04
C ALA A 79 13.19 31.87 14.30
N GLY A 80 13.24 31.84 12.98
CA GLY A 80 12.06 31.71 12.14
C GLY A 80 11.33 30.39 12.40
N ARG A 81 10.02 30.37 12.16
CA ARG A 81 9.22 29.13 12.28
C ARG A 81 9.65 28.14 11.21
N ALA A 82 9.72 26.85 11.58
CA ALA A 82 9.91 25.78 10.60
C ALA A 82 8.69 25.69 9.65
N GLY A 83 8.96 25.35 8.41
CA GLY A 83 7.92 25.04 7.43
C GLY A 83 7.13 23.77 7.82
N ARG A 84 5.87 23.71 7.46
CA ARG A 84 5.06 22.51 7.69
C ARG A 84 5.43 21.45 6.66
N ASP A 85 5.57 20.21 7.11
CA ASP A 85 5.74 19.07 6.25
C ASP A 85 4.47 18.82 5.42
N VAL A 86 4.63 18.21 4.25
CA VAL A 86 3.53 17.66 3.48
C VAL A 86 3.53 16.15 3.62
N LEU A 87 2.43 15.61 4.12
CA LEU A 87 2.22 14.17 4.23
C LEU A 87 1.46 13.69 2.98
N LEU A 88 2.04 12.74 2.27
CA LEU A 88 1.44 12.08 1.13
C LEU A 88 1.05 10.66 1.54
N GLU A 89 -0.25 10.42 1.64
CA GLU A 89 -0.82 9.11 1.96
C GLU A 89 -1.02 8.31 0.67
N LEU A 90 -0.40 7.15 0.59
CA LEU A 90 -0.39 6.27 -0.57
C LEU A 90 -0.88 4.87 -0.20
N PRO A 91 -1.41 4.10 -1.16
CA PRO A 91 -1.73 2.69 -0.91
C PRO A 91 -0.47 1.88 -0.57
N PRO A 92 -0.58 0.83 0.27
CA PRO A 92 0.49 -0.14 0.44
C PRO A 92 0.84 -0.80 -0.91
N GLY A 93 2.13 -1.11 -1.12
CA GLY A 93 2.61 -1.63 -2.40
C GLY A 93 2.90 -0.55 -3.45
N THR A 94 2.83 0.73 -3.09
CA THR A 94 3.27 1.81 -3.97
C THR A 94 4.78 1.79 -4.16
N ILE A 95 5.20 1.81 -5.42
CA ILE A 95 6.59 2.05 -5.82
C ILE A 95 6.72 3.50 -6.25
N VAL A 96 7.65 4.19 -5.64
CA VAL A 96 8.04 5.56 -6.00
C VAL A 96 9.29 5.50 -6.86
N ARG A 97 9.18 5.94 -8.12
CA ARG A 97 10.32 6.02 -9.05
C ARG A 97 10.67 7.45 -9.37
N ASP A 98 11.94 7.70 -9.61
CA ASP A 98 12.38 8.95 -10.22
C ASP A 98 11.87 9.01 -11.67
N ALA A 99 11.06 10.02 -12.01
CA ALA A 99 10.46 10.12 -13.34
C ALA A 99 11.48 10.37 -14.45
N ALA A 100 12.63 11.01 -14.12
CA ALA A 100 13.67 11.32 -15.09
C ALA A 100 14.64 10.14 -15.29
N ARG A 101 14.98 9.44 -14.22
CA ARG A 101 16.01 8.38 -14.22
C ARG A 101 15.43 6.96 -14.20
N GLY A 102 14.16 6.80 -13.88
CA GLY A 102 13.45 5.51 -13.86
C GLY A 102 13.81 4.56 -12.70
N HIS A 103 14.82 4.89 -11.88
CA HIS A 103 15.19 4.03 -10.74
C HIS A 103 14.19 4.14 -9.58
N VAL A 104 14.10 3.08 -8.80
CA VAL A 104 13.25 3.04 -7.60
C VAL A 104 13.87 3.86 -6.50
N LEU A 105 13.12 4.82 -5.96
CA LEU A 105 13.50 5.63 -4.82
C LEU A 105 13.04 4.98 -3.51
N LEU A 106 11.83 4.43 -3.51
CA LEU A 106 11.20 3.87 -2.33
C LEU A 106 10.13 2.86 -2.74
N GLU A 107 9.96 1.83 -1.93
CA GLU A 107 8.88 0.85 -2.01
C GLU A 107 8.14 0.83 -0.66
N LEU A 108 6.86 1.21 -0.67
CA LEU A 108 6.02 1.28 0.53
C LEU A 108 5.34 -0.06 0.77
N LEU A 109 5.97 -0.94 1.53
CA LEU A 109 5.45 -2.29 1.83
C LEU A 109 4.68 -2.33 3.15
N GLU A 110 5.14 -1.60 4.15
CA GLU A 110 4.58 -1.60 5.50
C GLU A 110 3.65 -0.41 5.69
N ALA A 111 2.47 -0.67 6.25
CA ALA A 111 1.52 0.39 6.55
C ALA A 111 1.97 1.20 7.78
N ASP A 112 1.53 2.46 7.82
CA ASP A 112 1.68 3.38 8.96
C ASP A 112 3.12 3.75 9.35
N GLN A 113 4.11 3.44 8.49
CA GLN A 113 5.48 3.90 8.66
C GLN A 113 5.73 5.14 7.77
N PRO A 114 5.91 6.34 8.37
CA PRO A 114 6.23 7.54 7.61
C PRO A 114 7.71 7.50 7.18
N VAL A 115 7.96 7.83 5.91
CA VAL A 115 9.31 7.92 5.34
C VAL A 115 9.51 9.30 4.71
N THR A 116 10.58 10.00 5.09
CA THR A 116 10.95 11.26 4.46
C THR A 116 11.53 10.98 3.08
N LEU A 117 10.82 11.40 2.04
CA LEU A 117 11.25 11.23 0.65
C LEU A 117 12.10 12.39 0.14
N LEU A 118 11.76 13.64 0.52
CA LEU A 118 12.53 14.83 0.20
C LEU A 118 12.71 15.69 1.45
N ARG A 119 13.91 16.25 1.61
CA ARG A 119 14.24 17.08 2.76
C ARG A 119 14.07 18.56 2.45
N GLY A 120 13.54 19.29 3.42
CA GLY A 120 13.48 20.73 3.42
C GLY A 120 14.86 21.37 3.47
N GLY A 121 14.96 22.59 2.95
CA GLY A 121 16.18 23.38 3.00
C GLY A 121 16.43 23.91 4.41
N ARG A 122 17.67 23.98 4.82
CA ARG A 122 18.07 24.57 6.12
C ARG A 122 17.82 26.07 6.13
N GLY A 123 17.39 26.59 7.28
CA GLY A 123 17.31 28.00 7.53
C GLY A 123 18.67 28.70 7.49
N GLY A 124 18.70 29.90 6.91
CA GLY A 124 19.91 30.71 6.84
C GLY A 124 20.30 31.27 8.21
N ARG A 125 21.57 31.40 8.46
CA ARG A 125 22.10 31.98 9.70
C ARG A 125 21.86 33.49 9.76
N GLY A 126 21.41 33.97 10.93
CA GLY A 126 21.31 35.39 11.24
C GLY A 126 22.65 36.00 11.64
N ASN A 127 22.70 37.34 11.71
CA ASN A 127 23.96 38.02 12.00
C ASN A 127 24.56 37.72 13.38
N HIS A 128 23.70 37.30 14.35
CA HIS A 128 24.18 36.87 15.65
C HIS A 128 25.14 35.66 15.56
N SER A 129 24.85 34.70 14.66
CA SER A 129 25.66 33.50 14.43
C SER A 129 27.05 33.77 13.83
N PHE A 130 27.29 34.97 13.33
CA PHE A 130 28.56 35.37 12.74
C PHE A 130 29.40 36.25 13.69
N LYS A 131 28.95 36.44 14.94
CA LYS A 131 29.72 37.19 15.97
C LYS A 131 30.93 36.37 16.37
N GLY A 132 32.09 37.03 16.38
CA GLY A 132 33.36 36.44 16.79
C GLY A 132 34.33 37.51 17.30
N PRO A 133 35.50 37.12 17.81
CA PRO A 133 36.51 38.05 18.32
C PRO A 133 36.88 39.13 17.32
N ASP A 134 37.08 38.75 16.07
CA ASP A 134 37.50 39.66 14.99
C ASP A 134 36.32 40.37 14.30
N ARG A 135 35.08 39.95 14.60
CA ARG A 135 33.87 40.49 13.97
C ARG A 135 32.74 40.65 15.00
N GLN A 136 32.81 41.74 15.75
CA GLN A 136 31.86 41.98 16.83
C GLN A 136 30.46 42.46 16.36
N THR A 137 30.38 43.12 15.19
CA THR A 137 29.15 43.71 14.64
C THR A 137 28.90 43.25 13.18
N PRO A 138 28.72 41.95 12.90
CA PRO A 138 28.53 41.49 11.54
C PRO A 138 27.21 42.01 10.95
N ARG A 139 27.26 42.50 9.72
CA ARG A 139 26.10 42.94 8.92
C ARG A 139 25.84 41.97 7.76
N ILE A 140 26.01 40.68 8.03
CA ILE A 140 25.80 39.61 7.05
C ILE A 140 24.77 38.64 7.58
N ARG A 141 24.03 38.03 6.66
CA ARG A 141 23.12 36.92 6.91
C ARG A 141 23.21 35.92 5.76
N GLU A 142 22.78 34.72 5.99
CA GLU A 142 22.61 33.71 4.94
C GLU A 142 21.18 33.68 4.45
N PRO A 143 20.95 33.49 3.13
CA PRO A 143 19.66 33.06 2.63
C PRO A 143 19.40 31.64 3.12
N GLY A 144 18.15 31.27 3.25
CA GLY A 144 17.81 29.86 3.49
C GLY A 144 18.20 29.00 2.29
N ALA A 145 18.58 27.77 2.55
CA ALA A 145 18.86 26.79 1.50
C ALA A 145 17.59 26.41 0.73
N PRO A 146 17.68 26.08 -0.56
CA PRO A 146 16.55 25.52 -1.28
C PRO A 146 16.19 24.14 -0.69
N GLY A 147 14.92 23.79 -0.70
CA GLY A 147 14.46 22.42 -0.45
C GLY A 147 14.72 21.54 -1.68
N GLU A 148 14.69 20.23 -1.47
CA GLU A 148 14.79 19.26 -2.56
C GLU A 148 13.54 19.31 -3.44
N GLU A 149 13.71 19.11 -4.73
CA GLU A 149 12.64 19.02 -5.71
C GLU A 149 12.82 17.77 -6.56
N ARG A 150 11.73 17.04 -6.80
CA ARG A 150 11.77 15.85 -7.62
C ARG A 150 10.43 15.58 -8.30
N ARG A 151 10.49 15.16 -9.54
CA ARG A 151 9.36 14.58 -10.26
C ARG A 151 9.41 13.08 -10.08
N VAL A 152 8.33 12.49 -9.57
CA VAL A 152 8.25 11.07 -9.29
C VAL A 152 7.08 10.45 -10.05
N ARG A 153 7.26 9.21 -10.44
CA ARG A 153 6.23 8.33 -10.96
C ARG A 153 5.86 7.37 -9.84
N LEU A 154 4.60 7.38 -9.46
CA LEU A 154 4.01 6.42 -8.53
C LEU A 154 3.43 5.27 -9.35
N GLU A 155 3.83 4.06 -9.05
CA GLU A 155 3.30 2.83 -9.63
C GLU A 155 2.70 2.01 -8.49
N LEU A 156 1.43 1.63 -8.63
CA LEU A 156 0.80 0.72 -7.69
C LEU A 156 1.05 -0.71 -8.16
N ARG A 157 1.90 -1.43 -7.46
CA ARG A 157 1.91 -2.89 -7.59
C ARG A 157 0.66 -3.41 -6.91
N ILE A 158 -0.27 -3.95 -7.69
CA ILE A 158 -1.49 -4.52 -7.15
C ILE A 158 -1.11 -5.66 -6.22
N LEU A 159 -1.34 -5.41 -4.94
CA LEU A 159 -1.42 -6.45 -3.94
C LEU A 159 -2.87 -6.91 -3.99
N ALA A 160 -3.14 -8.05 -4.58
CA ALA A 160 -4.41 -8.70 -4.33
C ALA A 160 -4.35 -9.25 -2.91
N ASP A 161 -5.34 -8.93 -2.08
CA ASP A 161 -5.45 -9.52 -0.75
C ASP A 161 -5.62 -11.03 -0.85
N VAL A 162 -6.33 -11.48 -1.89
CA VAL A 162 -6.70 -12.87 -2.14
C VAL A 162 -6.31 -13.28 -3.55
N GLY A 163 -5.57 -14.39 -3.67
CA GLY A 163 -5.28 -15.03 -4.94
C GLY A 163 -6.19 -16.22 -5.18
N LEU A 164 -6.88 -16.27 -6.35
CA LEU A 164 -7.65 -17.43 -6.75
C LEU A 164 -6.74 -18.41 -7.51
N VAL A 165 -6.65 -19.63 -7.03
CA VAL A 165 -5.86 -20.71 -7.64
C VAL A 165 -6.74 -21.93 -7.89
N GLY A 166 -6.35 -22.79 -8.81
CA GLY A 166 -7.10 -24.01 -9.15
C GLY A 166 -6.89 -24.40 -10.59
N LEU A 167 -7.26 -25.63 -10.95
CA LEU A 167 -7.16 -26.20 -12.30
C LEU A 167 -7.92 -25.33 -13.34
N PRO A 168 -7.59 -25.45 -14.64
CA PRO A 168 -8.40 -24.86 -15.70
C PRO A 168 -9.87 -25.24 -15.52
N ASN A 169 -10.76 -24.31 -15.80
CA ASN A 169 -12.21 -24.50 -15.66
C ASN A 169 -12.75 -24.76 -14.24
N ALA A 170 -11.95 -24.65 -13.19
CA ALA A 170 -12.41 -24.76 -11.80
C ALA A 170 -13.41 -23.68 -11.39
N GLY A 171 -13.72 -22.72 -12.25
CA GLY A 171 -14.70 -21.67 -11.97
C GLY A 171 -14.13 -20.39 -11.37
N LYS A 172 -12.80 -20.18 -11.39
CA LYS A 172 -12.12 -18.99 -10.82
C LYS A 172 -12.71 -17.67 -11.33
N SER A 173 -12.76 -17.50 -12.64
CA SER A 173 -13.29 -16.26 -13.25
C SER A 173 -14.78 -16.06 -13.01
N THR A 174 -15.55 -17.15 -12.92
CA THR A 174 -16.99 -17.11 -12.59
C THR A 174 -17.19 -16.69 -11.15
N LEU A 175 -16.39 -17.25 -10.23
CA LEU A 175 -16.43 -16.87 -8.82
C LEU A 175 -16.02 -15.41 -8.65
N LEU A 176 -14.96 -14.96 -9.33
CA LEU A 176 -14.54 -13.56 -9.29
C LEU A 176 -15.65 -12.61 -9.76
N ALA A 177 -16.39 -13.00 -10.81
CA ALA A 177 -17.53 -12.23 -11.31
C ALA A 177 -18.70 -12.20 -10.33
N ALA A 178 -18.96 -13.32 -9.64
CA ALA A 178 -20.03 -13.41 -8.64
C ALA A 178 -19.71 -12.62 -7.35
N LEU A 179 -18.44 -12.58 -6.95
CA LEU A 179 -18.00 -11.88 -5.75
C LEU A 179 -17.82 -10.36 -5.95
N SER A 180 -17.53 -9.93 -7.18
CA SER A 180 -17.23 -8.51 -7.44
C SER A 180 -18.50 -7.69 -7.54
N ALA A 181 -18.64 -6.67 -6.68
CA ALA A 181 -19.72 -5.69 -6.71
C ALA A 181 -19.73 -4.83 -8.00
N ALA A 182 -18.62 -4.76 -8.71
CA ALA A 182 -18.46 -4.15 -10.04
C ALA A 182 -17.97 -5.24 -11.00
N ARG A 183 -18.31 -5.14 -12.30
CA ARG A 183 -17.78 -6.08 -13.30
C ARG A 183 -16.26 -6.22 -13.15
N PRO A 184 -15.73 -7.45 -13.06
CA PRO A 184 -14.29 -7.68 -12.98
C PRO A 184 -13.59 -6.94 -14.10
N ARG A 185 -12.55 -6.19 -13.79
CA ARG A 185 -11.80 -5.45 -14.78
C ARG A 185 -10.60 -6.27 -15.23
N ILE A 186 -10.41 -6.30 -16.54
CA ILE A 186 -9.20 -6.81 -17.15
C ILE A 186 -8.18 -5.69 -17.02
N GLY A 187 -7.11 -5.88 -16.28
CA GLY A 187 -5.99 -4.94 -16.19
C GLY A 187 -4.98 -5.26 -17.28
N ALA A 188 -4.86 -4.39 -18.30
CA ALA A 188 -3.74 -4.44 -19.23
C ALA A 188 -2.49 -3.91 -18.52
N TYR A 189 -1.70 -4.82 -17.95
CA TYR A 189 -0.44 -4.45 -17.32
C TYR A 189 0.70 -4.62 -18.32
N PRO A 190 1.55 -3.60 -18.52
CA PRO A 190 2.62 -3.61 -19.53
C PRO A 190 3.65 -4.73 -19.37
N PHE A 191 3.57 -5.48 -18.25
CA PHE A 191 4.53 -6.52 -17.88
C PHE A 191 3.89 -7.92 -17.72
N THR A 192 2.60 -8.07 -18.04
CA THR A 192 1.91 -9.37 -18.03
C THR A 192 1.58 -9.79 -19.44
N THR A 193 1.97 -11.02 -19.80
CA THR A 193 1.56 -11.66 -21.07
C THR A 193 0.14 -12.22 -21.01
N LEU A 194 -0.39 -12.38 -19.79
CA LEU A 194 -1.78 -12.75 -19.50
C LEU A 194 -2.36 -11.67 -18.60
N GLU A 195 -3.48 -11.08 -18.99
CA GLU A 195 -4.15 -10.02 -18.25
C GLU A 195 -4.84 -10.59 -17.01
N PRO A 196 -4.38 -10.27 -15.77
CA PRO A 196 -5.06 -10.73 -14.58
C PRO A 196 -6.43 -10.08 -14.47
N ARG A 197 -7.42 -10.87 -14.10
CA ARG A 197 -8.74 -10.35 -13.77
C ARG A 197 -8.78 -10.01 -12.30
N ILE A 198 -9.17 -8.78 -11.99
CA ILE A 198 -9.24 -8.28 -10.62
C ILE A 198 -10.69 -7.97 -10.28
N GLY A 199 -11.12 -8.43 -9.12
CA GLY A 199 -12.40 -8.11 -8.53
C GLY A 199 -12.23 -7.46 -7.17
N VAL A 200 -13.21 -6.68 -6.77
CA VAL A 200 -13.27 -6.06 -5.44
C VAL A 200 -14.53 -6.55 -4.74
N VAL A 201 -14.35 -7.11 -3.55
CA VAL A 201 -15.42 -7.49 -2.66
C VAL A 201 -15.56 -6.44 -1.58
N GLU A 202 -16.76 -5.91 -1.44
CA GLU A 202 -17.07 -4.87 -0.45
C GLU A 202 -18.03 -5.44 0.60
N ARG A 203 -17.72 -5.17 1.87
CA ARG A 203 -18.58 -5.52 3.00
C ARG A 203 -18.57 -4.38 4.01
N ALA A 204 -19.70 -3.72 4.21
CA ALA A 204 -19.80 -2.53 5.05
C ALA A 204 -18.73 -1.47 4.67
N TYR A 205 -17.75 -1.28 5.51
CA TYR A 205 -16.64 -0.32 5.29
C TYR A 205 -15.32 -0.98 4.91
N GLU A 206 -15.30 -2.31 4.76
CA GLU A 206 -14.12 -3.10 4.43
C GLU A 206 -14.14 -3.49 2.95
N ARG A 207 -12.96 -3.58 2.34
CA ARG A 207 -12.78 -3.97 0.94
C ARG A 207 -11.64 -4.96 0.84
N LEU A 208 -11.84 -6.00 0.02
CA LEU A 208 -10.81 -6.96 -0.33
C LEU A 208 -10.64 -7.00 -1.84
N THR A 209 -9.39 -7.05 -2.27
CA THR A 209 -9.06 -7.19 -3.69
C THR A 209 -8.71 -8.65 -3.98
N LEU A 210 -9.42 -9.24 -4.94
CA LEU A 210 -9.18 -10.60 -5.40
C LEU A 210 -8.55 -10.58 -6.79
N ALA A 211 -7.57 -11.43 -7.03
CA ALA A 211 -6.99 -11.63 -8.35
C ALA A 211 -7.20 -13.07 -8.83
N ASP A 212 -7.75 -13.22 -10.03
CA ASP A 212 -7.67 -14.48 -10.76
C ASP A 212 -6.24 -14.66 -11.26
N LEU A 213 -5.59 -15.74 -10.86
CA LEU A 213 -4.22 -16.06 -11.21
C LEU A 213 -4.21 -17.07 -12.37
N PRO A 214 -4.41 -16.64 -13.62
CA PRO A 214 -4.37 -17.52 -14.76
C PRO A 214 -2.95 -18.02 -15.00
N GLY A 215 -2.80 -19.27 -15.42
CA GLY A 215 -1.52 -19.79 -15.94
C GLY A 215 -0.57 -20.40 -14.92
N LEU A 216 -0.96 -20.62 -13.66
CA LEU A 216 -0.18 -21.47 -12.76
C LEU A 216 -0.03 -22.91 -13.36
N ILE A 217 -0.97 -23.34 -14.19
CA ILE A 217 -1.09 -24.72 -14.68
C ILE A 217 -0.86 -24.86 -16.20
N GLU A 218 -1.04 -23.79 -17.00
CA GLU A 218 -1.01 -23.88 -18.47
C GLU A 218 0.39 -23.79 -19.09
N GLY A 219 1.49 -23.78 -18.36
CA GLY A 219 2.81 -23.55 -18.94
C GLY A 219 4.01 -24.11 -18.21
N ALA A 220 3.86 -24.79 -17.07
CA ALA A 220 4.99 -25.28 -16.27
C ALA A 220 5.79 -26.38 -16.96
N SER A 221 5.18 -27.22 -17.81
CA SER A 221 5.85 -28.33 -18.50
C SER A 221 6.57 -27.94 -19.79
N GLY A 222 6.46 -26.70 -20.25
CA GLY A 222 6.97 -26.26 -21.57
C GLY A 222 8.23 -25.38 -21.57
N GLY A 223 8.88 -25.11 -20.46
CA GLY A 223 10.21 -24.45 -20.42
C GLY A 223 10.29 -23.02 -20.99
N ARG A 224 9.19 -22.38 -21.36
CA ARG A 224 9.17 -21.01 -21.86
C ARG A 224 8.70 -20.07 -20.77
N GLY A 225 9.61 -19.53 -20.06
CA GLY A 225 9.69 -18.41 -19.14
C GLY A 225 8.53 -17.41 -18.95
N LEU A 226 7.30 -17.85 -18.83
CA LEU A 226 6.13 -17.02 -18.51
C LEU A 226 6.03 -16.68 -17.01
N GLY A 227 6.82 -17.34 -16.14
CA GLY A 227 6.58 -17.41 -14.71
C GLY A 227 7.11 -16.25 -13.88
N HIS A 228 8.36 -15.84 -14.03
CA HIS A 228 9.05 -15.05 -12.99
C HIS A 228 8.55 -13.61 -12.77
N ARG A 229 7.94 -12.98 -13.76
CA ARG A 229 7.41 -11.61 -13.59
C ARG A 229 5.97 -11.60 -13.05
N PHE A 230 5.15 -12.55 -13.46
CA PHE A 230 3.77 -12.69 -13.00
C PHE A 230 3.71 -13.19 -11.54
N LEU A 231 4.59 -14.11 -11.19
CA LEU A 231 4.67 -14.69 -9.84
C LEU A 231 5.03 -13.68 -8.75
N ARG A 232 5.79 -12.63 -9.07
CA ARG A 232 6.02 -11.52 -8.13
C ARG A 232 4.72 -10.82 -7.69
N HIS A 233 3.62 -10.99 -8.41
CA HIS A 233 2.30 -10.45 -8.03
C HIS A 233 1.55 -11.42 -7.13
N VAL A 234 1.69 -12.73 -7.38
CA VAL A 234 1.17 -13.81 -6.51
C VAL A 234 1.90 -13.80 -5.17
N GLU A 235 3.20 -13.52 -5.18
CA GLU A 235 4.04 -13.39 -3.98
C GLU A 235 3.52 -12.38 -2.95
N ARG A 236 2.57 -11.53 -3.31
CA ARG A 236 2.03 -10.47 -2.46
C ARG A 236 0.59 -10.68 -2.02
N THR A 237 -0.03 -11.80 -2.39
CA THR A 237 -1.35 -12.16 -1.85
C THR A 237 -1.22 -12.57 -0.39
N ARG A 238 -2.17 -12.19 0.44
CA ARG A 238 -2.18 -12.52 1.88
C ARG A 238 -2.84 -13.86 2.15
N LEU A 239 -3.74 -14.28 1.27
CA LEU A 239 -4.56 -15.48 1.38
C LEU A 239 -4.75 -16.10 0.00
N LEU A 240 -4.77 -17.42 -0.08
CA LEU A 240 -5.12 -18.17 -1.28
C LEU A 240 -6.51 -18.76 -1.15
N VAL A 241 -7.32 -18.65 -2.19
CA VAL A 241 -8.56 -19.40 -2.35
C VAL A 241 -8.34 -20.44 -3.43
N HIS A 242 -8.29 -21.69 -3.02
CA HIS A 242 -8.03 -22.81 -3.90
C HIS A 242 -9.34 -23.48 -4.32
N LEU A 243 -9.70 -23.29 -5.60
CA LEU A 243 -10.92 -23.83 -6.16
C LEU A 243 -10.66 -25.22 -6.75
N VAL A 244 -11.49 -26.16 -6.34
CA VAL A 244 -11.57 -27.52 -6.91
C VAL A 244 -12.97 -27.70 -7.49
N ASP A 245 -13.05 -28.11 -8.75
CA ASP A 245 -14.32 -28.41 -9.43
C ASP A 245 -14.94 -29.67 -8.83
N ALA A 246 -16.05 -29.52 -8.16
CA ALA A 246 -16.78 -30.60 -7.53
C ALA A 246 -17.90 -31.19 -8.40
N SER A 247 -18.04 -30.76 -9.66
CA SER A 247 -19.13 -31.21 -10.54
C SER A 247 -19.11 -32.72 -10.81
N ALA A 248 -17.93 -33.32 -10.77
CA ALA A 248 -17.74 -34.76 -10.95
C ALA A 248 -16.64 -35.30 -10.05
N GLY A 249 -16.66 -36.58 -9.74
CA GLY A 249 -15.65 -37.27 -8.96
C GLY A 249 -16.03 -37.48 -7.50
N ASP A 250 -15.34 -38.43 -6.89
CA ASP A 250 -15.38 -38.76 -5.47
C ASP A 250 -14.39 -37.91 -4.65
N ALA A 251 -14.31 -38.20 -3.38
CA ALA A 251 -13.43 -37.46 -2.47
C ALA A 251 -11.94 -37.60 -2.83
N GLU A 252 -11.54 -38.77 -3.30
CA GLU A 252 -10.17 -39.07 -3.73
C GLU A 252 -9.79 -38.26 -4.97
N ALA A 253 -10.66 -38.18 -5.96
CA ALA A 253 -10.45 -37.40 -7.17
C ALA A 253 -10.32 -35.90 -6.85
N LEU A 254 -11.20 -35.38 -5.95
CA LEU A 254 -11.16 -33.98 -5.52
C LEU A 254 -9.86 -33.68 -4.73
N ALA A 255 -9.43 -34.58 -3.86
CA ALA A 255 -8.17 -34.44 -3.13
C ALA A 255 -6.96 -34.52 -4.06
N ALA A 256 -6.99 -35.38 -5.09
CA ALA A 256 -5.94 -35.48 -6.11
C ALA A 256 -5.84 -34.18 -6.93
N ALA A 257 -6.97 -33.59 -7.34
CA ALA A 257 -7.01 -32.32 -8.04
C ALA A 257 -6.41 -31.19 -7.18
N TRP A 258 -6.73 -31.15 -5.90
CA TRP A 258 -6.13 -30.21 -4.96
C TRP A 258 -4.63 -30.42 -4.81
N SER A 259 -4.17 -31.68 -4.62
CA SER A 259 -2.75 -31.98 -4.44
C SER A 259 -1.90 -31.62 -5.66
N THR A 260 -2.43 -31.75 -6.87
CA THR A 260 -1.77 -31.36 -8.11
C THR A 260 -1.43 -29.86 -8.10
N VAL A 261 -2.38 -29.01 -7.76
CA VAL A 261 -2.16 -27.56 -7.68
C VAL A 261 -1.22 -27.21 -6.55
N ARG A 262 -1.32 -27.90 -5.42
CA ARG A 262 -0.39 -27.70 -4.28
C ARG A 262 1.05 -28.02 -4.66
N ALA A 263 1.28 -29.11 -5.36
CA ALA A 263 2.64 -29.49 -5.82
C ALA A 263 3.22 -28.42 -6.77
N GLU A 264 2.40 -27.82 -7.63
CA GLU A 264 2.84 -26.70 -8.46
C GLU A 264 3.18 -25.45 -7.65
N LEU A 265 2.34 -25.08 -6.69
CA LEU A 265 2.61 -23.94 -5.80
C LEU A 265 3.92 -24.12 -5.02
N GLU A 266 4.21 -25.34 -4.58
CA GLU A 266 5.46 -25.70 -3.90
C GLU A 266 6.68 -25.64 -4.83
N ALA A 267 6.53 -26.11 -6.05
CA ALA A 267 7.58 -26.05 -7.07
C ALA A 267 7.92 -24.61 -7.47
N TYR A 268 6.98 -23.68 -7.37
CA TYR A 268 7.20 -22.28 -7.67
C TYR A 268 7.97 -21.52 -6.59
N GLY A 269 7.73 -21.85 -5.33
CA GLY A 269 8.43 -21.24 -4.21
C GLY A 269 7.70 -21.44 -2.89
N GLY A 270 8.40 -21.99 -1.92
CA GLY A 270 7.83 -22.38 -0.62
C GLY A 270 7.11 -21.27 0.13
N HIS A 271 7.42 -20.01 -0.13
CA HIS A 271 6.76 -18.85 0.50
C HIS A 271 5.33 -18.62 0.00
N ILE A 272 4.96 -19.05 -1.22
CA ILE A 272 3.57 -18.99 -1.72
C ILE A 272 2.79 -20.15 -1.13
N ALA A 273 3.37 -21.34 -1.14
CA ALA A 273 2.74 -22.53 -0.57
C ALA A 273 2.53 -22.45 0.95
N ALA A 274 3.34 -21.64 1.65
CA ALA A 274 3.22 -21.42 3.09
C ALA A 274 2.08 -20.45 3.47
N ARG A 275 1.42 -19.82 2.50
CA ARG A 275 0.35 -18.86 2.80
C ARG A 275 -0.92 -19.55 3.32
N PRO A 276 -1.71 -18.84 4.13
CA PRO A 276 -3.04 -19.31 4.50
C PRO A 276 -3.85 -19.64 3.25
N GLU A 277 -4.58 -20.76 3.31
CA GLU A 277 -5.33 -21.27 2.17
C GLU A 277 -6.74 -21.66 2.61
N LEU A 278 -7.75 -21.23 1.84
CA LEU A 278 -9.13 -21.71 1.91
C LEU A 278 -9.39 -22.65 0.76
N LEU A 279 -9.76 -23.90 1.06
CA LEU A 279 -10.18 -24.88 0.07
C LEU A 279 -11.67 -24.67 -0.26
N VAL A 280 -11.98 -24.55 -1.54
CA VAL A 280 -13.33 -24.31 -2.04
C VAL A 280 -13.71 -25.40 -3.04
N LEU A 281 -14.81 -26.10 -2.79
CA LEU A 281 -15.44 -27.00 -3.74
C LEU A 281 -16.48 -26.22 -4.55
N SER A 282 -16.16 -25.95 -5.80
CA SER A 282 -16.98 -25.14 -6.70
C SER A 282 -17.95 -26.01 -7.52
N LYS A 283 -18.93 -25.37 -8.17
CA LYS A 283 -19.90 -25.98 -9.07
C LYS A 283 -20.76 -27.10 -8.43
N ILE A 284 -21.10 -26.90 -7.17
CA ILE A 284 -21.95 -27.89 -6.46
C ILE A 284 -23.37 -28.02 -7.06
N ASP A 285 -23.78 -27.01 -7.81
CA ASP A 285 -25.06 -27.01 -8.56
C ASP A 285 -25.14 -28.05 -9.67
N LEU A 286 -24.01 -28.56 -10.13
CA LEU A 286 -23.94 -29.61 -11.16
C LEU A 286 -23.93 -31.03 -10.57
N ARG A 287 -23.93 -31.16 -9.23
CA ARG A 287 -23.99 -32.48 -8.57
C ARG A 287 -25.40 -32.90 -8.27
N ALA A 288 -25.67 -34.19 -8.44
CA ALA A 288 -26.89 -34.80 -7.96
C ALA A 288 -26.89 -35.02 -6.44
N ASP A 289 -25.70 -35.37 -5.89
CA ASP A 289 -25.51 -35.67 -4.47
C ASP A 289 -24.73 -34.54 -3.76
N PRO A 290 -24.89 -34.35 -2.45
CA PRO A 290 -24.11 -33.42 -1.67
C PRO A 290 -22.60 -33.69 -1.80
N PRO A 291 -21.74 -32.66 -1.87
CA PRO A 291 -20.29 -32.85 -1.98
C PRO A 291 -19.73 -33.55 -0.72
N PRO A 292 -18.73 -34.44 -0.86
CA PRO A 292 -18.17 -35.23 0.24
C PRO A 292 -17.20 -34.42 1.13
N LEU A 293 -17.72 -33.38 1.79
CA LEU A 293 -16.93 -32.41 2.54
C LEU A 293 -16.05 -33.02 3.63
N ARG A 294 -16.60 -34.00 4.39
CA ARG A 294 -15.89 -34.63 5.50
C ARG A 294 -14.71 -35.48 5.01
N GLU A 295 -14.88 -36.20 3.94
CA GLU A 295 -13.85 -37.06 3.37
C GLU A 295 -12.75 -36.23 2.72
N VAL A 296 -13.12 -35.22 1.95
CA VAL A 296 -12.16 -34.26 1.38
C VAL A 296 -11.38 -33.57 2.50
N ALA A 297 -12.04 -33.17 3.58
CA ALA A 297 -11.34 -32.58 4.75
C ALA A 297 -10.33 -33.55 5.37
N ARG A 298 -10.69 -34.83 5.47
CA ARG A 298 -9.78 -35.85 6.00
C ARG A 298 -8.56 -36.08 5.10
N LEU A 299 -8.77 -36.11 3.78
CA LEU A 299 -7.70 -36.35 2.79
C LEU A 299 -6.76 -35.14 2.62
N THR A 300 -7.30 -33.93 2.67
CA THR A 300 -6.52 -32.70 2.42
C THR A 300 -6.01 -32.01 3.69
N GLY A 301 -6.56 -32.40 4.87
CA GLY A 301 -6.29 -31.68 6.14
C GLY A 301 -6.91 -30.29 6.18
N ARG A 302 -7.82 -29.96 5.27
CA ARG A 302 -8.47 -28.63 5.14
C ARG A 302 -9.96 -28.76 5.16
N ALA A 303 -10.64 -27.90 5.91
CA ALA A 303 -12.11 -27.85 5.90
C ALA A 303 -12.59 -27.14 4.61
N PRO A 304 -13.20 -27.85 3.65
CA PRO A 304 -13.62 -27.23 2.41
C PRO A 304 -14.92 -26.44 2.58
N ILE A 305 -15.07 -25.36 1.81
CA ILE A 305 -16.29 -24.59 1.65
C ILE A 305 -16.94 -25.02 0.33
N ALA A 306 -18.19 -25.48 0.38
CA ALA A 306 -18.93 -25.81 -0.83
C ALA A 306 -19.67 -24.59 -1.34
N LEU A 307 -19.56 -24.30 -2.65
CA LEU A 307 -20.26 -23.18 -3.27
C LEU A 307 -20.62 -23.41 -4.73
N SER A 308 -21.62 -22.67 -5.18
CA SER A 308 -21.92 -22.44 -6.58
C SER A 308 -21.87 -20.95 -6.87
N ALA A 309 -20.93 -20.54 -7.71
CA ALA A 309 -20.84 -19.14 -8.17
C ALA A 309 -22.01 -18.76 -9.10
N LEU A 310 -22.69 -19.75 -9.71
CA LEU A 310 -23.84 -19.54 -10.60
C LEU A 310 -25.13 -19.28 -9.81
N THR A 311 -25.38 -20.07 -8.78
CA THR A 311 -26.62 -19.97 -7.97
C THR A 311 -26.45 -19.05 -6.76
N GLY A 312 -25.23 -18.69 -6.40
CA GLY A 312 -24.91 -17.93 -5.19
C GLY A 312 -24.83 -18.77 -3.91
N ALA A 313 -25.15 -20.05 -3.96
CA ALA A 313 -25.09 -20.92 -2.79
C ALA A 313 -23.66 -20.99 -2.22
N GLY A 314 -23.50 -20.77 -0.91
CA GLY A 314 -22.20 -20.80 -0.21
C GLY A 314 -21.26 -19.63 -0.47
N VAL A 315 -21.61 -18.70 -1.36
CA VAL A 315 -20.75 -17.54 -1.69
C VAL A 315 -20.61 -16.61 -0.49
N GLU A 316 -21.69 -16.33 0.23
CA GLU A 316 -21.66 -15.47 1.42
C GLU A 316 -20.80 -16.07 2.53
N ALA A 317 -20.86 -17.38 2.75
CA ALA A 317 -20.00 -18.08 3.71
C ALA A 317 -18.51 -17.97 3.36
N LEU A 318 -18.17 -17.96 2.06
CA LEU A 318 -16.80 -17.70 1.61
C LEU A 318 -16.40 -16.26 1.92
N VAL A 319 -17.27 -15.28 1.63
CA VAL A 319 -17.00 -13.85 1.91
C VAL A 319 -16.74 -13.65 3.40
N ASP A 320 -17.56 -14.22 4.27
CA ASP A 320 -17.36 -14.15 5.73
C ASP A 320 -16.00 -14.67 6.13
N ARG A 321 -15.60 -15.83 5.62
CA ARG A 321 -14.29 -16.42 5.91
C ARG A 321 -13.12 -15.57 5.38
N LEU A 322 -13.27 -14.93 4.22
CA LEU A 322 -12.24 -14.05 3.67
C LEU A 322 -11.97 -12.87 4.59
N PHE A 323 -13.02 -12.18 5.04
CA PHE A 323 -12.89 -11.05 5.95
C PHE A 323 -12.37 -11.47 7.33
N ASP A 324 -12.83 -12.60 7.87
CA ASP A 324 -12.38 -13.10 9.18
C ASP A 324 -10.88 -13.43 9.18
N GLN A 325 -10.36 -14.06 8.12
CA GLN A 325 -8.95 -14.42 8.04
C GLN A 325 -8.02 -13.25 7.72
N LEU A 326 -8.53 -12.22 7.06
CA LEU A 326 -7.72 -11.07 6.67
C LEU A 326 -7.79 -9.90 7.66
N ARG A 327 -8.64 -9.98 8.69
CA ARG A 327 -8.66 -8.99 9.76
C ARG A 327 -7.30 -8.95 10.47
N PRO A 328 -6.71 -7.75 10.67
CA PRO A 328 -5.50 -7.64 11.48
C PRO A 328 -5.80 -8.08 12.93
N ALA A 329 -4.90 -8.86 13.51
CA ALA A 329 -5.02 -9.43 14.87
C ALA A 329 -5.18 -8.38 16.01
N ALA A 330 -5.02 -7.09 15.73
CA ALA A 330 -5.13 -6.00 16.69
C ALA A 330 -6.58 -5.61 17.06
N ALA A 331 -7.60 -6.11 16.36
CA ALA A 331 -9.01 -5.74 16.65
C ALA A 331 -9.71 -6.67 17.66
N ALA A 332 -9.07 -7.77 18.06
CA ALA A 332 -9.65 -8.74 18.99
C ALA A 332 -9.52 -8.37 20.49
N GLY A 333 -8.86 -7.24 20.83
CA GLY A 333 -8.56 -6.81 22.19
C GLY A 333 -9.30 -5.57 22.71
N ALA A 334 -10.11 -4.89 21.90
CA ALA A 334 -10.90 -3.76 22.37
C ALA A 334 -12.22 -4.26 22.98
N GLY A 335 -12.13 -4.75 24.23
CA GLY A 335 -13.27 -4.95 25.10
C GLY A 335 -14.08 -3.65 25.21
N ARG A 336 -15.41 -3.76 25.17
CA ARG A 336 -16.35 -2.68 25.42
C ARG A 336 -15.90 -1.86 26.63
N PRO A 337 -15.85 -0.52 26.57
CA PRO A 337 -15.69 0.28 27.78
C PRO A 337 -16.95 0.12 28.61
N ASP A 338 -16.79 -0.48 29.80
CA ASP A 338 -17.80 -0.48 30.83
C ASP A 338 -18.23 0.94 31.17
N GLY A 339 -19.54 1.15 31.09
CA GLY A 339 -20.18 2.40 31.44
C GLY A 339 -19.97 2.72 32.93
N LYS A 340 -19.00 3.57 33.22
CA LYS A 340 -18.96 4.27 34.51
C LYS A 340 -19.85 5.52 34.43
N ARG A 341 -21.00 5.47 35.13
CA ARG A 341 -21.78 6.65 35.50
C ARG A 341 -20.88 7.62 36.27
N LEU A 342 -20.93 8.87 35.87
CA LEU A 342 -20.43 9.99 36.69
C LEU A 342 -21.33 10.16 37.90
N PRO A 343 -20.79 10.39 39.10
CA PRO A 343 -21.58 10.81 40.27
C PRO A 343 -21.97 12.27 40.14
N ASP A 344 -23.15 12.57 40.74
CA ASP A 344 -23.83 13.85 40.88
C ASP A 344 -22.95 15.03 41.33
#